data_d550271994db5ac89a02d750b15627a1
#
_entry.id   d550271994db5ac89a02d750b15627a1
#
_cell.length_a   1.000
_cell.length_b   1.000
_cell.length_c   1.000
_cell.angle_alpha   90.00
_cell.angle_beta   90.00
_cell.angle_gamma   90.00
#
_symmetry.space_group_name_H-M   'P 1'
#
loop_
_entity.id
_entity.type
_entity.pdbx_description
1 polymer ?
#
loop_
_entity_poly.entity_id
_entity_poly.type
_entity_poly.pdbx_seq_one_letter_code
_entity_poly.pdbx_strand_id
1 'polypeptide(L)'
;MKTLVVGDLHLKQQFVLPRIDGMLAGDAEIGRVVFLGDACDDWGANEADELNAMEFYAKWVREHRGRGMRIDVLLGNHDFCYVRGKRGPGSIMSIMRNLRTILEDALQAKVACAVGPYLCSHAGVTGVWAKRFLPGASADASAIAQRLNEMLVDSSHWGDLDSCPPSRGGWSLPGPLWADLRDMLDDALPGVPQIVGHSPVERVENYASGWMAAGRDPLWACDTM
;
A
#
# COMPACT_ATOMS: atom_id res chain seq x y z
N MET A 1 -15.25 -16.14 -3.80
CA MET A 1 -13.81 -15.88 -3.87
C MET A 1 -13.46 -14.86 -2.79
N LYS A 2 -12.59 -15.22 -1.86
CA LYS A 2 -12.11 -14.35 -0.79
C LYS A 2 -10.83 -13.63 -1.23
N THR A 3 -10.56 -12.47 -0.63
CA THR A 3 -9.31 -11.72 -0.81
C THR A 3 -8.60 -11.65 0.53
N LEU A 4 -7.32 -12.04 0.57
CA LEU A 4 -6.44 -11.82 1.69
C LEU A 4 -5.75 -10.47 1.49
N VAL A 5 -5.83 -9.58 2.49
CA VAL A 5 -5.12 -8.31 2.50
C VAL A 5 -3.99 -8.39 3.53
N VAL A 6 -2.81 -7.95 3.15
CA VAL A 6 -1.58 -8.02 3.95
C VAL A 6 -1.06 -6.60 4.14
N GLY A 7 -0.78 -6.21 5.37
CA GLY A 7 -0.16 -4.94 5.72
C GLY A 7 1.30 -4.84 5.31
N ASP A 8 2.01 -3.94 5.93
CA ASP A 8 3.41 -3.62 5.65
C ASP A 8 4.32 -4.84 5.88
N LEU A 9 5.39 -4.95 5.12
CA LEU A 9 6.29 -6.11 5.20
C LEU A 9 7.65 -5.80 5.83
N HIS A 10 8.22 -4.62 5.54
CA HIS A 10 9.50 -4.16 6.09
C HIS A 10 10.54 -5.27 6.22
N LEU A 11 10.89 -5.90 5.09
CA LEU A 11 11.82 -7.02 4.97
C LEU A 11 11.46 -8.30 5.77
N LYS A 12 10.21 -8.44 6.23
CA LYS A 12 9.72 -9.64 6.93
C LYS A 12 9.14 -10.71 5.98
N GLN A 13 9.40 -10.61 4.68
CA GLN A 13 8.88 -11.53 3.65
C GLN A 13 9.14 -12.99 4.00
N GLN A 14 10.33 -13.31 4.54
CA GLN A 14 10.69 -14.68 4.92
C GLN A 14 9.79 -15.26 6.02
N PHE A 15 9.17 -14.42 6.83
CA PHE A 15 8.27 -14.84 7.91
C PHE A 15 6.80 -14.76 7.50
N VAL A 16 6.43 -13.77 6.69
CA VAL A 16 5.04 -13.50 6.31
C VAL A 16 4.59 -14.43 5.18
N LEU A 17 5.39 -14.58 4.11
CA LEU A 17 4.98 -15.35 2.94
C LEU A 17 4.68 -16.83 3.23
N PRO A 18 5.48 -17.56 4.05
CA PRO A 18 5.12 -18.93 4.44
C PRO A 18 3.81 -19.03 5.25
N ARG A 19 3.46 -17.99 6.01
CA ARG A 19 2.16 -17.95 6.71
C ARG A 19 1.01 -17.77 5.72
N ILE A 20 1.21 -16.92 4.72
CA ILE A 20 0.24 -16.76 3.61
C ILE A 20 0.06 -18.11 2.91
N ASP A 21 1.14 -18.83 2.59
CA ASP A 21 1.05 -20.16 1.97
C ASP A 21 0.21 -21.14 2.82
N GLY A 22 0.40 -21.11 4.14
CA GLY A 22 -0.42 -21.90 5.07
C GLY A 22 -1.92 -21.52 5.02
N MET A 23 -2.23 -20.21 4.92
CA MET A 23 -3.61 -19.74 4.79
C MET A 23 -4.23 -20.14 3.45
N LEU A 24 -3.48 -20.02 2.36
CA LEU A 24 -3.92 -20.41 1.02
C LEU A 24 -4.17 -21.93 0.92
N ALA A 25 -3.32 -22.73 1.58
CA ALA A 25 -3.52 -24.18 1.64
C ALA A 25 -4.74 -24.58 2.50
N GLY A 26 -5.05 -23.78 3.54
CA GLY A 26 -6.17 -24.02 4.45
C GLY A 26 -7.52 -23.53 3.95
N ASP A 27 -7.58 -22.62 2.98
CA ASP A 27 -8.82 -22.03 2.47
C ASP A 27 -8.76 -21.82 0.94
N ALA A 28 -9.29 -22.78 0.21
CA ALA A 28 -9.34 -22.75 -1.26
C ALA A 28 -10.24 -21.63 -1.84
N GLU A 29 -11.03 -20.94 -1.03
CA GLU A 29 -11.82 -19.80 -1.48
C GLU A 29 -10.98 -18.52 -1.64
N ILE A 30 -9.75 -18.46 -1.07
CA ILE A 30 -8.84 -17.33 -1.24
C ILE A 30 -8.28 -17.40 -2.66
N GLY A 31 -8.75 -16.53 -3.52
CA GLY A 31 -8.32 -16.44 -4.92
C GLY A 31 -7.54 -15.17 -5.25
N ARG A 32 -7.33 -14.32 -4.25
CA ARG A 32 -6.62 -13.04 -4.41
C ARG A 32 -5.83 -12.68 -3.15
N VAL A 33 -4.63 -12.13 -3.35
CA VAL A 33 -3.83 -11.52 -2.28
C VAL A 33 -3.53 -10.08 -2.65
N VAL A 34 -3.66 -9.15 -1.71
CA VAL A 34 -3.30 -7.72 -1.86
C VAL A 34 -2.29 -7.37 -0.78
N PHE A 35 -1.12 -6.90 -1.18
CA PHE A 35 -0.11 -6.34 -0.30
C PHE A 35 -0.23 -4.82 -0.31
N LEU A 36 -0.29 -4.18 0.85
CA LEU A 36 -0.58 -2.75 0.99
C LEU A 36 0.65 -1.84 0.86
N GLY A 37 1.83 -2.40 0.62
CA GLY A 37 3.06 -1.64 0.42
C GLY A 37 4.07 -1.80 1.55
N ASP A 38 5.08 -0.93 1.54
CA ASP A 38 6.23 -0.94 2.43
C ASP A 38 6.86 -2.33 2.54
N ALA A 39 7.20 -2.88 1.36
CA ALA A 39 7.96 -4.12 1.27
C ALA A 39 9.44 -3.89 1.53
N CYS A 40 9.95 -2.71 1.16
CA CYS A 40 11.32 -2.26 1.33
C CYS A 40 11.56 -1.66 2.71
N ASP A 41 12.84 -1.57 3.05
CA ASP A 41 13.43 -0.89 4.21
C ASP A 41 13.03 -1.47 5.58
N ASP A 42 14.04 -1.79 6.36
CA ASP A 42 13.93 -2.06 7.80
C ASP A 42 15.13 -1.43 8.53
N TRP A 43 14.93 -1.01 9.77
CA TRP A 43 15.96 -0.39 10.56
C TRP A 43 17.14 -1.33 10.82
N GLY A 44 18.33 -0.91 10.35
CA GLY A 44 19.56 -1.70 10.53
C GLY A 44 19.82 -2.74 9.44
N ALA A 45 18.95 -2.86 8.44
CA ALA A 45 19.19 -3.72 7.29
C ALA A 45 20.35 -3.20 6.42
N ASN A 46 21.05 -4.11 5.78
CA ASN A 46 22.10 -3.81 4.81
C ASN A 46 21.63 -4.15 3.39
N GLU A 47 22.46 -3.83 2.38
CA GLU A 47 22.14 -4.07 0.97
C GLU A 47 21.77 -5.53 0.66
N ALA A 48 22.47 -6.49 1.30
CA ALA A 48 22.23 -7.90 1.06
C ALA A 48 20.90 -8.37 1.67
N ASP A 49 20.56 -7.88 2.86
CA ASP A 49 19.30 -8.17 3.52
C ASP A 49 18.14 -7.67 2.66
N GLU A 50 18.23 -6.43 2.18
CA GLU A 50 17.25 -5.77 1.33
C GLU A 50 17.03 -6.54 0.01
N LEU A 51 18.12 -6.81 -0.72
CA LEU A 51 18.04 -7.52 -2.00
C LEU A 51 17.50 -8.94 -1.83
N ASN A 52 17.99 -9.69 -0.84
CA ASN A 52 17.52 -11.05 -0.59
C ASN A 52 16.02 -11.11 -0.27
N ALA A 53 15.54 -10.19 0.55
CA ALA A 53 14.12 -10.13 0.91
C ALA A 53 13.26 -9.79 -0.31
N MET A 54 13.66 -8.80 -1.11
CA MET A 54 12.90 -8.36 -2.27
C MET A 54 12.95 -9.35 -3.44
N GLU A 55 14.07 -10.03 -3.67
CA GLU A 55 14.17 -11.12 -4.65
C GLU A 55 13.33 -12.33 -4.24
N PHE A 56 13.33 -12.68 -2.94
CA PHE A 56 12.47 -13.73 -2.40
C PHE A 56 10.98 -13.39 -2.60
N TYR A 57 10.60 -12.15 -2.33
CA TYR A 57 9.24 -11.65 -2.58
C TYR A 57 8.84 -11.73 -4.05
N ALA A 58 9.69 -11.21 -4.93
CA ALA A 58 9.45 -11.24 -6.37
C ALA A 58 9.31 -12.68 -6.91
N LYS A 59 10.12 -13.61 -6.41
CA LYS A 59 10.02 -15.03 -6.75
C LYS A 59 8.68 -15.61 -6.31
N TRP A 60 8.29 -15.38 -5.06
CA TRP A 60 7.02 -15.86 -4.51
C TRP A 60 5.82 -15.33 -5.31
N VAL A 61 5.78 -14.04 -5.60
CA VAL A 61 4.71 -13.41 -6.40
C VAL A 61 4.63 -14.03 -7.80
N ARG A 62 5.77 -14.21 -8.47
CA ARG A 62 5.82 -14.81 -9.80
C ARG A 62 5.31 -16.24 -9.81
N GLU A 63 5.71 -17.06 -8.82
CA GLU A 63 5.29 -18.46 -8.72
C GLU A 63 3.78 -18.58 -8.49
N HIS A 64 3.20 -17.76 -7.63
CA HIS A 64 1.78 -17.79 -7.33
C HIS A 64 0.94 -17.22 -8.49
N ARG A 65 1.38 -16.14 -9.13
CA ARG A 65 0.75 -15.64 -10.37
C ARG A 65 0.80 -16.70 -11.47
N GLY A 66 1.91 -17.43 -11.61
CA GLY A 66 2.05 -18.54 -12.56
C GLY A 66 1.08 -19.70 -12.32
N ARG A 67 0.59 -19.86 -11.09
CA ARG A 67 -0.45 -20.84 -10.71
C ARG A 67 -1.88 -20.28 -10.82
N GLY A 68 -2.04 -19.06 -11.34
CA GLY A 68 -3.35 -18.42 -11.54
C GLY A 68 -3.86 -17.60 -10.35
N MET A 69 -3.06 -17.42 -9.29
CA MET A 69 -3.42 -16.55 -8.16
C MET A 69 -3.39 -15.08 -8.59
N ARG A 70 -4.43 -14.33 -8.30
CA ARG A 70 -4.42 -12.88 -8.47
C ARG A 70 -3.65 -12.24 -7.32
N ILE A 71 -2.54 -11.54 -7.64
CA ILE A 71 -1.74 -10.83 -6.65
C ILE A 71 -1.58 -9.38 -7.08
N ASP A 72 -2.04 -8.48 -6.22
CA ASP A 72 -1.83 -7.05 -6.33
C ASP A 72 -0.78 -6.61 -5.31
N VAL A 73 0.28 -5.98 -5.77
CA VAL A 73 1.32 -5.38 -4.93
C VAL A 73 1.16 -3.88 -5.01
N LEU A 74 0.96 -3.24 -3.87
CA LEU A 74 0.91 -1.79 -3.80
C LEU A 74 2.26 -1.23 -3.37
N LEU A 75 2.51 0.02 -3.72
CA LEU A 75 3.66 0.79 -3.28
C LEU A 75 3.34 1.48 -1.95
N GLY A 76 4.22 1.35 -0.99
CA GLY A 76 4.24 2.23 0.17
C GLY A 76 5.22 3.39 -0.01
N ASN A 77 5.35 4.24 0.99
CA ASN A 77 6.25 5.38 0.93
C ASN A 77 7.73 4.97 0.89
N HIS A 78 8.10 3.87 1.55
CA HIS A 78 9.44 3.29 1.48
C HIS A 78 9.75 2.72 0.08
N ASP A 79 8.81 2.03 -0.53
CA ASP A 79 8.96 1.51 -1.90
C ASP A 79 9.05 2.65 -2.93
N PHE A 80 8.20 3.67 -2.77
CA PHE A 80 8.07 4.75 -3.75
C PHE A 80 9.31 5.64 -3.84
N CYS A 81 10.10 5.76 -2.78
CA CYS A 81 11.35 6.48 -2.82
C CYS A 81 12.34 5.88 -3.85
N TYR A 82 12.38 4.56 -4.01
CA TYR A 82 13.18 3.86 -5.03
C TYR A 82 12.63 4.10 -6.44
N VAL A 83 11.30 4.05 -6.63
CA VAL A 83 10.66 4.37 -7.91
C VAL A 83 10.96 5.79 -8.34
N ARG A 84 10.85 6.75 -7.42
CA ARG A 84 11.17 8.17 -7.69
C ARG A 84 12.66 8.43 -7.88
N GLY A 85 13.54 7.55 -7.42
CA GLY A 85 14.97 7.80 -7.39
C GLY A 85 15.40 8.88 -6.37
N LYS A 86 14.63 9.03 -5.28
CA LYS A 86 14.91 9.99 -4.20
C LYS A 86 15.06 9.28 -2.87
N ARG A 87 16.00 9.75 -2.05
CA ARG A 87 16.21 9.22 -0.72
C ARG A 87 14.94 9.37 0.14
N GLY A 88 14.51 8.30 0.77
CA GLY A 88 13.50 8.24 1.81
C GLY A 88 14.07 7.80 3.16
N PRO A 89 13.26 7.77 4.23
CA PRO A 89 13.67 7.22 5.52
C PRO A 89 14.14 5.76 5.36
N GLY A 90 15.31 5.43 5.91
CA GLY A 90 15.85 4.06 5.84
C GLY A 90 16.46 3.63 4.50
N SER A 91 16.22 4.37 3.39
CA SER A 91 16.54 3.92 2.05
C SER A 91 18.02 3.69 1.77
N ILE A 92 18.35 2.58 1.10
CA ILE A 92 19.71 2.18 0.67
C ILE A 92 19.90 2.53 -0.80
N MET A 93 20.35 3.75 -1.10
CA MET A 93 20.39 4.29 -2.45
C MET A 93 21.39 3.62 -3.40
N SER A 94 22.39 2.91 -2.90
CA SER A 94 23.36 2.16 -3.71
C SER A 94 22.72 1.06 -4.54
N ILE A 95 21.63 0.45 -4.04
CA ILE A 95 20.87 -0.63 -4.71
C ILE A 95 19.54 -0.14 -5.31
N MET A 96 19.33 1.17 -5.36
CA MET A 96 18.08 1.78 -5.85
C MET A 96 17.62 1.21 -7.20
N ARG A 97 18.54 1.03 -8.15
CA ARG A 97 18.18 0.51 -9.48
C ARG A 97 17.65 -0.92 -9.43
N ASN A 98 18.24 -1.76 -8.57
CA ASN A 98 17.82 -3.15 -8.40
C ASN A 98 16.41 -3.18 -7.82
N LEU A 99 16.16 -2.44 -6.74
CA LEU A 99 14.86 -2.38 -6.08
C LEU A 99 13.80 -1.80 -7.00
N ARG A 100 14.11 -0.73 -7.73
CA ARG A 100 13.21 -0.17 -8.75
C ARG A 100 12.82 -1.21 -9.79
N THR A 101 13.78 -1.94 -10.36
CA THR A 101 13.50 -3.02 -11.33
C THR A 101 12.62 -4.11 -10.72
N ILE A 102 12.86 -4.51 -9.47
CA ILE A 102 12.03 -5.49 -8.78
C ILE A 102 10.59 -4.96 -8.61
N LEU A 103 10.42 -3.73 -8.14
CA LEU A 103 9.11 -3.12 -7.92
C LEU A 103 8.33 -2.92 -9.21
N GLU A 104 8.96 -2.35 -10.24
CA GLU A 104 8.29 -2.01 -11.51
C GLU A 104 8.08 -3.26 -12.38
N ASP A 105 9.12 -4.06 -12.63
CA ASP A 105 9.09 -5.13 -13.63
C ASP A 105 8.62 -6.47 -13.04
N ALA A 106 9.20 -6.90 -11.91
CA ALA A 106 8.91 -8.21 -11.34
C ALA A 106 7.60 -8.22 -10.54
N LEU A 107 7.40 -7.23 -9.69
CA LEU A 107 6.21 -7.11 -8.85
C LEU A 107 5.05 -6.40 -9.57
N GLN A 108 5.34 -5.57 -10.56
CA GLN A 108 4.35 -4.73 -11.26
C GLN A 108 3.53 -3.92 -10.24
N ALA A 109 4.27 -3.28 -9.33
CA ALA A 109 3.68 -2.57 -8.21
C ALA A 109 2.88 -1.34 -8.69
N LYS A 110 1.81 -1.02 -7.99
CA LYS A 110 0.88 0.06 -8.30
C LYS A 110 0.54 0.85 -7.04
N VAL A 111 -0.11 2.00 -7.18
CA VAL A 111 -0.49 2.84 -6.02
C VAL A 111 -1.73 2.31 -5.31
N ALA A 112 -2.69 1.79 -6.05
CA ALA A 112 -3.96 1.36 -5.48
C ALA A 112 -4.62 0.23 -6.27
N CYS A 113 -5.54 -0.47 -5.61
CA CYS A 113 -6.47 -1.39 -6.26
C CYS A 113 -7.83 -1.36 -5.56
N ALA A 114 -8.87 -1.88 -6.24
CA ALA A 114 -10.18 -2.07 -5.61
C ALA A 114 -10.40 -3.54 -5.22
N VAL A 115 -11.02 -3.75 -4.06
CA VAL A 115 -11.51 -5.05 -3.57
C VAL A 115 -13.00 -4.90 -3.22
N GLY A 116 -13.87 -5.31 -4.13
CA GLY A 116 -15.29 -5.01 -4.01
C GLY A 116 -15.49 -3.48 -3.93
N PRO A 117 -16.21 -2.97 -2.92
CA PRO A 117 -16.42 -1.54 -2.76
C PRO A 117 -15.21 -0.81 -2.13
N TYR A 118 -14.21 -1.55 -1.65
CA TYR A 118 -13.08 -0.97 -0.91
C TYR A 118 -11.98 -0.50 -1.84
N LEU A 119 -11.49 0.72 -1.60
CA LEU A 119 -10.21 1.20 -2.12
C LEU A 119 -9.09 0.68 -1.20
N CYS A 120 -8.14 -0.04 -1.77
CA CYS A 120 -6.91 -0.42 -1.10
C CYS A 120 -5.78 0.49 -1.60
N SER A 121 -5.11 1.18 -0.71
CA SER A 121 -3.89 1.95 -0.94
C SER A 121 -3.03 1.89 0.31
N HIS A 122 -1.77 2.29 0.23
CA HIS A 122 -0.87 2.17 1.37
C HIS A 122 -1.35 2.97 2.58
N ALA A 123 -1.52 4.29 2.43
CA ALA A 123 -1.85 5.17 3.56
C ALA A 123 -3.29 5.71 3.54
N GLY A 124 -4.01 5.52 2.43
CA GLY A 124 -5.38 6.01 2.27
C GLY A 124 -5.49 7.34 1.52
N VAL A 125 -6.68 7.63 1.06
CA VAL A 125 -7.01 8.85 0.33
C VAL A 125 -7.90 9.73 1.18
N THR A 126 -7.42 10.93 1.52
CA THR A 126 -8.21 11.93 2.25
C THR A 126 -9.07 12.77 1.33
N GLY A 127 -10.15 13.33 1.85
CA GLY A 127 -11.06 14.20 1.11
C GLY A 127 -10.38 15.47 0.60
N VAL A 128 -9.54 16.09 1.43
CA VAL A 128 -8.80 17.31 1.05
C VAL A 128 -7.79 17.03 -0.06
N TRP A 129 -7.08 15.91 -0.01
CA TRP A 129 -6.14 15.51 -1.06
C TRP A 129 -6.87 15.19 -2.37
N ALA A 130 -7.94 14.39 -2.30
CA ALA A 130 -8.74 14.03 -3.47
C ALA A 130 -9.36 15.26 -4.14
N LYS A 131 -9.91 16.20 -3.36
CA LYS A 131 -10.44 17.48 -3.88
C LYS A 131 -9.40 18.24 -4.68
N ARG A 132 -8.14 18.19 -4.28
CA ARG A 132 -7.04 18.91 -4.95
C ARG A 132 -6.52 18.19 -6.19
N PHE A 133 -6.32 16.87 -6.11
CA PHE A 133 -5.56 16.11 -7.10
C PHE A 133 -6.39 15.13 -7.93
N LEU A 134 -7.63 14.85 -7.50
CA LEU A 134 -8.60 14.03 -8.24
C LEU A 134 -9.92 14.80 -8.49
N PRO A 135 -9.88 16.02 -9.05
CA PRO A 135 -11.10 16.78 -9.23
C PRO A 135 -12.11 16.03 -10.11
N GLY A 136 -13.36 15.94 -9.65
CA GLY A 136 -14.43 15.24 -10.36
C GLY A 136 -14.38 13.72 -10.30
N ALA A 137 -13.50 13.12 -9.46
CA ALA A 137 -13.51 11.69 -9.25
C ALA A 137 -14.86 11.24 -8.66
N SER A 138 -15.40 10.15 -9.20
CA SER A 138 -16.58 9.51 -8.63
C SER A 138 -16.22 8.84 -7.30
N ALA A 139 -17.22 8.65 -6.42
CA ALA A 139 -17.06 7.86 -5.19
C ALA A 139 -17.07 6.34 -5.51
N ASP A 140 -16.21 5.92 -6.44
CA ASP A 140 -16.03 4.54 -6.89
C ASP A 140 -14.57 4.10 -6.69
N ALA A 141 -14.35 3.07 -5.89
CA ALA A 141 -13.02 2.59 -5.55
C ALA A 141 -12.19 2.18 -6.78
N SER A 142 -12.82 1.59 -7.79
CA SER A 142 -12.12 1.17 -9.01
C SER A 142 -11.68 2.37 -9.85
N ALA A 143 -12.55 3.38 -10.00
CA ALA A 143 -12.24 4.59 -10.73
C ALA A 143 -11.11 5.39 -10.04
N ILE A 144 -11.15 5.48 -8.70
CA ILE A 144 -10.10 6.14 -7.92
C ILE A 144 -8.78 5.38 -8.04
N ALA A 145 -8.80 4.05 -7.88
CA ALA A 145 -7.59 3.23 -8.03
C ALA A 145 -6.99 3.38 -9.43
N GLN A 146 -7.80 3.43 -10.48
CA GLN A 146 -7.34 3.68 -11.84
C GLN A 146 -6.64 5.04 -11.96
N ARG A 147 -7.28 6.10 -11.45
CA ARG A 147 -6.69 7.46 -11.49
C ARG A 147 -5.37 7.55 -10.74
N LEU A 148 -5.27 6.94 -9.57
CA LEU A 148 -4.01 6.89 -8.81
C LEU A 148 -2.90 6.16 -9.58
N ASN A 149 -3.24 5.06 -10.27
CA ASN A 149 -2.27 4.33 -11.09
C ASN A 149 -1.90 5.09 -12.39
N GLU A 150 -2.80 5.88 -12.97
CA GLU A 150 -2.47 6.80 -14.06
C GLU A 150 -1.46 7.86 -13.60
N MET A 151 -1.61 8.39 -12.38
CA MET A 151 -0.65 9.33 -11.78
C MET A 151 0.73 8.69 -11.54
N LEU A 152 0.80 7.38 -11.29
CA LEU A 152 2.08 6.66 -11.18
C LEU A 152 2.82 6.64 -12.52
N VAL A 153 2.09 6.46 -13.63
CA VAL A 153 2.67 6.42 -15.00
C VAL A 153 3.21 7.78 -15.41
N ASP A 154 2.52 8.85 -15.01
CA ASP A 154 2.95 10.23 -15.30
C ASP A 154 3.80 10.80 -14.15
N SER A 155 5.11 10.85 -14.35
CA SER A 155 6.05 11.34 -13.32
C SER A 155 5.81 12.80 -12.88
N SER A 156 5.05 13.60 -13.62
CA SER A 156 4.67 14.96 -13.21
C SER A 156 3.79 14.95 -11.95
N HIS A 157 3.06 13.86 -11.69
CA HIS A 157 2.22 13.65 -10.52
C HIS A 157 2.91 12.94 -9.34
N TRP A 158 4.17 12.55 -9.47
CA TRP A 158 4.86 11.84 -8.39
C TRP A 158 4.99 12.67 -7.11
N GLY A 159 5.08 14.02 -7.24
CA GLY A 159 5.05 14.91 -6.08
C GLY A 159 3.72 14.93 -5.35
N ASP A 160 2.63 14.76 -6.10
CA ASP A 160 1.27 14.72 -5.56
C ASP A 160 1.03 13.39 -4.82
N LEU A 161 1.44 12.25 -5.41
CA LEU A 161 1.38 10.94 -4.77
C LEU A 161 2.21 10.86 -3.48
N ASP A 162 3.43 11.46 -3.50
CA ASP A 162 4.38 11.49 -2.38
C ASP A 162 4.12 12.68 -1.43
N SER A 163 2.93 13.19 -1.42
CA SER A 163 2.51 14.31 -0.59
C SER A 163 2.46 13.90 0.89
N CYS A 164 3.40 14.44 1.68
CA CYS A 164 3.60 14.09 3.09
C CYS A 164 3.03 15.19 4.02
N PRO A 165 2.10 14.83 4.92
CA PRO A 165 1.46 15.78 5.83
C PRO A 165 2.35 16.15 7.04
N PRO A 166 1.98 17.23 7.79
CA PRO A 166 2.66 17.60 9.03
C PRO A 166 2.63 16.50 10.10
N SER A 167 1.60 15.66 10.14
CA SER A 167 1.49 14.49 11.03
C SER A 167 2.63 13.48 10.83
N ARG A 168 3.24 13.46 9.64
CA ARG A 168 4.39 12.62 9.26
C ARG A 168 5.66 13.42 8.98
N GLY A 169 5.73 14.67 9.45
CA GLY A 169 6.91 15.55 9.35
C GLY A 169 7.05 16.26 8.00
N GLY A 170 6.06 16.21 7.13
CA GLY A 170 6.02 16.96 5.88
C GLY A 170 5.31 18.31 6.00
N TRP A 171 5.02 18.92 4.86
CA TRP A 171 4.40 20.26 4.76
C TRP A 171 3.29 20.30 3.72
N SER A 172 2.79 19.15 3.30
CA SER A 172 1.81 19.01 2.23
C SER A 172 0.50 18.39 2.73
N LEU A 173 -0.42 18.09 1.80
CA LEU A 173 -1.65 17.40 2.13
C LEU A 173 -1.39 15.91 2.42
N PRO A 174 -2.23 15.25 3.25
CA PRO A 174 -2.12 13.82 3.51
C PRO A 174 -2.47 13.00 2.27
N GLY A 175 -1.46 12.54 1.56
CA GLY A 175 -1.57 11.80 0.30
C GLY A 175 -1.62 10.28 0.47
N PRO A 176 -1.86 9.54 -0.61
CA PRO A 176 -2.14 8.09 -0.59
C PRO A 176 -0.97 7.21 -0.11
N LEU A 177 0.24 7.78 -0.02
CA LEU A 177 1.43 7.10 0.47
C LEU A 177 1.88 7.56 1.87
N TRP A 178 1.30 8.64 2.42
CA TRP A 178 1.79 9.26 3.64
C TRP A 178 0.74 9.70 4.66
N ALA A 179 -0.55 9.57 4.36
CA ALA A 179 -1.59 9.96 5.30
C ALA A 179 -1.45 9.19 6.62
N ASP A 180 -1.43 9.90 7.75
CA ASP A 180 -1.51 9.25 9.06
C ASP A 180 -2.92 8.71 9.28
N LEU A 181 -3.06 7.67 10.12
CA LEU A 181 -4.38 7.16 10.47
C LEU A 181 -5.28 8.26 11.07
N ARG A 182 -4.72 9.24 11.77
CA ARG A 182 -5.47 10.40 12.30
C ARG A 182 -6.03 11.27 11.18
N ASP A 183 -5.23 11.53 10.13
CA ASP A 183 -5.71 12.27 8.95
C ASP A 183 -6.87 11.53 8.29
N MET A 184 -6.79 10.20 8.23
CA MET A 184 -7.86 9.36 7.68
C MET A 184 -9.10 9.32 8.58
N LEU A 185 -8.92 9.33 9.90
CA LEU A 185 -10.05 9.40 10.85
C LEU A 185 -10.78 10.75 10.78
N ASP A 186 -10.05 11.81 10.47
CA ASP A 186 -10.62 13.15 10.39
C ASP A 186 -11.26 13.43 9.02
N ASP A 187 -10.64 12.98 7.92
CA ASP A 187 -11.01 13.39 6.56
C ASP A 187 -10.85 12.24 5.52
N ALA A 188 -11.20 11.00 5.83
CA ALA A 188 -11.25 9.95 4.80
C ALA A 188 -12.17 10.37 3.65
N LEU A 189 -11.80 10.02 2.40
CA LEU A 189 -12.59 10.36 1.22
C LEU A 189 -14.04 9.86 1.36
N PRO A 190 -15.04 10.74 1.40
CA PRO A 190 -16.43 10.35 1.63
C PRO A 190 -17.00 9.46 0.50
N GLY A 191 -17.82 8.50 0.87
CA GLY A 191 -18.48 7.57 -0.04
C GLY A 191 -17.59 6.42 -0.52
N VAL A 192 -16.36 6.29 0.01
CA VAL A 192 -15.39 5.27 -0.41
C VAL A 192 -14.85 4.53 0.80
N PRO A 193 -15.30 3.31 1.07
CA PRO A 193 -14.67 2.44 2.07
C PRO A 193 -13.20 2.18 1.74
N GLN A 194 -12.31 2.18 2.74
CA GLN A 194 -10.86 2.04 2.51
C GLN A 194 -10.21 0.96 3.37
N ILE A 195 -9.16 0.35 2.84
CA ILE A 195 -8.26 -0.58 3.56
C ILE A 195 -6.85 -0.05 3.39
N VAL A 196 -6.16 0.20 4.51
CA VAL A 196 -4.85 0.85 4.55
C VAL A 196 -3.86 0.11 5.45
N GLY A 197 -2.56 0.34 5.21
CA GLY A 197 -1.41 -0.02 6.05
C GLY A 197 -0.81 1.22 6.72
N HIS A 198 0.51 1.39 6.64
CA HIS A 198 1.30 2.58 6.95
C HIS A 198 1.30 3.03 8.41
N SER A 199 0.17 3.01 9.06
CA SER A 199 0.06 3.46 10.46
C SER A 199 -0.03 2.24 11.36
N PRO A 200 1.00 2.00 12.22
CA PRO A 200 1.01 0.84 13.10
C PRO A 200 -0.20 0.80 14.03
N VAL A 201 -0.83 -0.38 14.08
CA VAL A 201 -1.96 -0.69 14.95
C VAL A 201 -1.71 -1.99 15.70
N GLU A 202 -2.25 -2.14 16.91
CA GLU A 202 -2.08 -3.36 17.71
C GLU A 202 -2.74 -4.59 17.05
N ARG A 203 -3.79 -4.37 16.29
CA ARG A 203 -4.56 -5.39 15.58
C ARG A 203 -5.26 -4.79 14.37
N VAL A 204 -5.60 -5.62 13.40
CA VAL A 204 -6.47 -5.19 12.28
C VAL A 204 -7.80 -4.70 12.84
N GLU A 205 -8.17 -3.46 12.54
CA GLU A 205 -9.35 -2.80 13.10
C GLU A 205 -10.13 -2.01 12.05
N ASN A 206 -11.46 -2.03 12.20
CA ASN A 206 -12.37 -1.19 11.42
C ASN A 206 -12.80 0.02 12.26
N TYR A 207 -12.27 1.17 11.91
CA TYR A 207 -12.50 2.44 12.62
C TYR A 207 -13.87 3.10 12.34
N ALA A 208 -14.64 2.57 11.39
CA ALA A 208 -16.02 2.99 11.17
C ALA A 208 -17.03 2.11 11.94
N SER A 209 -16.57 1.27 12.87
CA SER A 209 -17.43 0.48 13.75
C SER A 209 -17.67 1.16 15.10
N GLY A 210 -18.88 1.04 15.66
CA GLY A 210 -19.22 1.60 16.96
C GLY A 210 -19.93 2.97 16.93
N TRP A 211 -20.13 3.57 18.10
CA TRP A 211 -20.92 4.80 18.27
C TRP A 211 -20.27 6.06 17.64
N MET A 212 -18.97 6.07 17.45
CA MET A 212 -18.26 7.17 16.76
C MET A 212 -18.34 7.09 15.23
N ALA A 213 -18.88 6.02 14.71
CA ALA A 213 -18.86 5.70 13.27
C ALA A 213 -20.15 6.13 12.53
N ALA A 214 -21.10 6.77 13.19
CA ALA A 214 -22.37 7.12 12.59
C ALA A 214 -22.16 8.01 11.34
N GLY A 215 -22.45 7.43 10.16
CA GLY A 215 -22.33 8.12 8.88
C GLY A 215 -20.95 8.11 8.25
N ARG A 216 -19.98 7.35 8.77
CA ARG A 216 -18.64 7.18 8.16
C ARG A 216 -18.57 5.91 7.34
N ASP A 217 -17.81 5.96 6.25
CA ASP A 217 -17.48 4.80 5.46
C ASP A 217 -16.49 3.89 6.21
N PRO A 218 -16.53 2.56 6.01
CA PRO A 218 -15.59 1.64 6.64
C PRO A 218 -14.13 1.98 6.32
N LEU A 219 -13.30 2.08 7.37
CA LEU A 219 -11.85 2.28 7.29
C LEU A 219 -11.15 1.16 8.07
N TRP A 220 -10.47 0.27 7.34
CA TRP A 220 -9.67 -0.81 7.92
C TRP A 220 -8.21 -0.42 7.94
N ALA A 221 -7.55 -0.50 9.10
CA ALA A 221 -6.11 -0.38 9.24
C ALA A 221 -5.50 -1.77 9.49
N CYS A 222 -4.47 -2.11 8.71
CA CYS A 222 -3.91 -3.47 8.63
C CYS A 222 -2.42 -3.57 8.93
N ASP A 223 -1.71 -2.47 9.23
CA ASP A 223 -0.31 -2.53 9.65
C ASP A 223 -0.22 -2.95 11.11
N THR A 224 0.18 -4.19 11.35
CA THR A 224 0.30 -4.79 12.68
C THR A 224 1.74 -5.13 13.04
N MET A 225 2.70 -4.42 12.44
CA MET A 225 4.14 -4.66 12.61
C MET A 225 4.78 -3.76 13.64
#